data_235f8084c0cff2638e47e3a423ec7b34
#
_entry.id   235f8084c0cff2638e47e3a423ec7b34
#
_cell.length_a   1.000
_cell.length_b   1.000
_cell.length_c   1.000
_cell.angle_alpha   90.00
_cell.angle_beta   90.00
_cell.angle_gamma   90.00
#
_symmetry.space_group_name_H-M   'P 1'
#
loop_
_entity.id
_entity.type
_entity.pdbx_description
1 polymer ?
#
loop_
_entity_poly.entity_id
_entity_poly.type
_entity_poly.pdbx_seq_one_letter_code
_entity_poly.pdbx_strand_id
1 'polypeptide(L)'
;MKRLIFFFTIFLSTIIASAQASYIGTHKFDGEHKNELYGYVMGGKNVVTNFYMGVEASYKRHLTDRWHVGADAQLQFGKQQYSIDLQGGYRLPVGWSDFYFDGKLMYNRYQHWDTNEITANLSATWETPYYFLRVGESYIHYHILNFGTTEPLTFTFGTGVSIRPRWESWNIGIYFRNYDDFYFENWNINWGLDFYATLSSRMKLFGEFNVRPAGSISQLASKYETSGKLGIKYVW
;
A
#
# COMPACT_ATOMS: atom_id res chain seq x y z
N MET A 1 -2.39 3.64 33.70
CA MET A 1 -2.18 4.66 32.65
C MET A 1 -1.55 4.11 31.38
N LYS A 2 -0.39 3.44 31.38
CA LYS A 2 0.25 2.92 30.14
C LYS A 2 -0.66 1.98 29.32
N ARG A 3 -1.46 1.11 29.95
CA ARG A 3 -2.40 0.21 29.25
C ARG A 3 -3.59 0.96 28.64
N LEU A 4 -4.03 2.06 29.25
CA LEU A 4 -5.13 2.88 28.73
C LEU A 4 -4.69 3.68 27.49
N ILE A 5 -3.46 4.21 27.51
CA ILE A 5 -2.85 4.88 26.35
C ILE A 5 -2.68 3.88 25.20
N PHE A 6 -2.24 2.66 25.47
CA PHE A 6 -2.10 1.60 24.50
C PHE A 6 -3.45 1.21 23.88
N PHE A 7 -4.50 1.04 24.70
CA PHE A 7 -5.86 0.80 24.19
C PHE A 7 -6.44 2.01 23.42
N PHE A 8 -6.14 3.23 23.85
CA PHE A 8 -6.60 4.43 23.16
C PHE A 8 -5.85 4.63 21.82
N THR A 9 -4.55 4.31 21.80
CA THR A 9 -3.76 4.29 20.55
C THR A 9 -4.30 3.22 19.59
N ILE A 10 -4.55 1.99 20.07
CA ILE A 10 -5.16 0.93 19.27
C ILE A 10 -6.58 1.33 18.84
N PHE A 11 -7.39 1.95 19.69
CA PHE A 11 -8.77 2.32 19.37
C PHE A 11 -8.85 3.53 18.42
N LEU A 12 -8.00 4.55 18.60
CA LEU A 12 -7.82 5.59 17.59
C LEU A 12 -7.27 4.98 16.30
N SER A 13 -6.49 3.96 16.44
CA SER A 13 -5.82 3.27 15.37
C SER A 13 -6.75 2.37 14.55
N THR A 14 -7.81 1.82 15.08
CA THR A 14 -8.77 0.99 14.34
C THR A 14 -9.73 1.76 13.44
N ILE A 15 -9.70 3.10 13.46
CA ILE A 15 -10.65 3.91 12.70
C ILE A 15 -10.10 4.36 11.32
N ILE A 16 -8.83 4.08 11.03
CA ILE A 16 -8.17 4.75 9.91
C ILE A 16 -7.41 3.76 9.03
N ALA A 17 -7.94 3.39 7.87
CA ALA A 17 -7.32 2.42 6.95
C ALA A 17 -7.19 2.87 5.50
N SER A 18 -6.08 2.69 4.85
CA SER A 18 -5.87 3.00 3.44
C SER A 18 -5.55 1.82 2.56
N ALA A 19 -6.16 1.89 1.40
CA ALA A 19 -5.72 1.19 0.25
C ALA A 19 -4.37 1.74 -0.20
N GLN A 20 -3.40 0.89 -0.26
CA GLN A 20 -2.23 1.15 -1.07
C GLN A 20 -2.32 0.45 -2.42
N ALA A 21 -3.36 0.70 -3.14
CA ALA A 21 -3.22 0.73 -4.58
C ALA A 21 -2.22 1.83 -4.86
N SER A 22 -1.25 1.57 -5.70
CA SER A 22 -0.16 2.49 -6.02
C SER A 22 -0.58 3.96 -5.87
N TYR A 23 0.26 4.80 -5.32
CA TYR A 23 0.02 6.25 -5.12
C TYR A 23 -0.50 7.00 -6.34
N ILE A 24 -0.56 6.35 -7.46
CA ILE A 24 -1.09 6.82 -8.74
C ILE A 24 -2.60 6.93 -8.77
N GLY A 25 -3.29 6.12 -8.03
CA GLY A 25 -4.71 6.31 -7.90
C GLY A 25 -4.93 7.47 -6.95
N THR A 26 -5.18 8.66 -7.46
CA THR A 26 -5.66 9.74 -6.63
C THR A 26 -6.69 9.18 -5.66
N HIS A 27 -6.44 9.30 -4.36
CA HIS A 27 -7.43 8.95 -3.35
C HIS A 27 -8.67 9.84 -3.45
N LYS A 28 -8.59 10.85 -4.31
CA LYS A 28 -9.65 11.83 -4.49
C LYS A 28 -10.87 11.18 -5.11
N PHE A 29 -11.95 11.22 -4.36
CA PHE A 29 -13.28 10.93 -4.87
C PHE A 29 -13.63 11.97 -5.97
N ASP A 30 -14.01 11.50 -7.15
CA ASP A 30 -14.35 12.36 -8.28
C ASP A 30 -15.72 13.04 -8.18
N GLY A 31 -16.51 12.71 -7.16
CA GLY A 31 -17.84 13.23 -6.91
C GLY A 31 -18.96 12.45 -7.61
N GLU A 32 -18.65 11.62 -8.58
CA GLU A 32 -19.65 10.90 -9.38
C GLU A 32 -19.69 9.40 -9.08
N HIS A 33 -18.51 8.76 -9.04
CA HIS A 33 -18.42 7.30 -8.96
C HIS A 33 -18.09 6.85 -7.53
N LYS A 34 -19.01 6.10 -6.93
CA LYS A 34 -18.85 5.64 -5.54
C LYS A 34 -18.06 4.35 -5.39
N ASN A 35 -17.87 3.62 -6.46
CA ASN A 35 -17.21 2.33 -6.43
C ASN A 35 -16.00 2.35 -7.36
N GLU A 36 -14.93 1.71 -6.91
CA GLU A 36 -13.70 1.53 -7.67
C GLU A 36 -13.29 0.06 -7.62
N LEU A 37 -12.98 -0.51 -8.76
CA LEU A 37 -12.40 -1.83 -8.89
C LEU A 37 -11.03 -1.71 -9.55
N TYR A 38 -10.04 -2.34 -8.95
CA TYR A 38 -8.70 -2.43 -9.49
C TYR A 38 -8.37 -3.89 -9.80
N GLY A 39 -7.67 -4.11 -10.88
CA GLY A 39 -7.08 -5.40 -11.21
C GLY A 39 -5.67 -5.22 -11.70
N TYR A 40 -4.72 -5.99 -11.16
CA TYR A 40 -3.32 -5.92 -11.54
C TYR A 40 -2.76 -7.28 -11.91
N VAL A 41 -1.80 -7.24 -12.81
CA VAL A 41 -0.78 -8.27 -12.93
C VAL A 41 0.52 -7.70 -12.37
N MET A 42 1.28 -8.53 -11.69
CA MET A 42 2.56 -8.15 -11.13
C MET A 42 3.62 -9.19 -11.43
N GLY A 43 4.86 -8.78 -11.38
CA GLY A 43 5.98 -9.69 -11.49
C GLY A 43 7.27 -9.02 -11.04
N GLY A 44 8.24 -9.83 -10.70
CA GLY A 44 9.49 -9.31 -10.22
C GLY A 44 10.53 -10.38 -9.99
N LYS A 45 11.68 -9.92 -9.52
CA LYS A 45 12.77 -10.77 -9.10
C LYS A 45 13.11 -10.46 -7.64
N ASN A 46 13.17 -11.49 -6.81
CA ASN A 46 13.67 -11.36 -5.45
C ASN A 46 14.87 -12.30 -5.21
N VAL A 47 15.53 -12.13 -4.08
CA VAL A 47 16.72 -12.90 -3.72
C VAL A 47 16.43 -14.33 -3.30
N VAL A 48 15.20 -14.63 -2.93
CA VAL A 48 14.81 -15.95 -2.38
C VAL A 48 14.29 -16.87 -3.48
N THR A 49 13.33 -16.40 -4.25
CA THR A 49 12.61 -17.22 -5.24
C THR A 49 13.01 -16.94 -6.69
N ASN A 50 13.99 -16.04 -6.90
CA ASN A 50 14.42 -15.50 -8.20
C ASN A 50 13.27 -14.72 -8.89
N PHE A 51 12.41 -15.42 -9.60
CA PHE A 51 11.31 -14.79 -10.33
C PHE A 51 9.97 -15.16 -9.68
N TYR A 52 9.05 -14.19 -9.64
CA TYR A 52 7.66 -14.42 -9.25
C TYR A 52 6.71 -13.65 -10.16
N MET A 53 5.49 -14.14 -10.23
CA MET A 53 4.34 -13.49 -10.87
C MET A 53 3.17 -13.50 -9.91
N GLY A 54 2.25 -12.58 -10.08
CA GLY A 54 1.03 -12.53 -9.27
C GLY A 54 -0.07 -11.74 -9.92
N VAL A 55 -1.22 -11.82 -9.30
CA VAL A 55 -2.41 -11.05 -9.62
C VAL A 55 -2.99 -10.48 -8.36
N GLU A 56 -3.60 -9.32 -8.48
CA GLU A 56 -4.29 -8.64 -7.39
C GLU A 56 -5.62 -8.08 -7.89
N ALA A 57 -6.62 -8.13 -7.03
CA ALA A 57 -7.89 -7.46 -7.22
C ALA A 57 -8.22 -6.66 -5.96
N SER A 58 -8.67 -5.44 -6.15
CA SER A 58 -9.01 -4.52 -5.07
C SER A 58 -10.36 -3.87 -5.37
N TYR A 59 -11.20 -3.78 -4.35
CA TYR A 59 -12.46 -3.07 -4.40
C TYR A 59 -12.49 -1.97 -3.34
N LYS A 60 -12.87 -0.77 -3.73
CA LYS A 60 -13.07 0.37 -2.84
C LYS A 60 -14.45 0.98 -3.05
N ARG A 61 -15.11 1.35 -1.96
CA ARG A 61 -16.36 2.07 -1.95
C ARG A 61 -16.25 3.36 -1.17
N HIS A 62 -16.61 4.46 -1.81
CA HIS A 62 -16.79 5.74 -1.15
C HIS A 62 -18.19 5.79 -0.50
N LEU A 63 -18.23 5.79 0.82
CA LEU A 63 -19.46 5.91 1.61
C LEU A 63 -19.98 7.34 1.56
N THR A 64 -19.05 8.29 1.58
CA THR A 64 -19.27 9.73 1.41
C THR A 64 -18.10 10.32 0.61
N ASP A 65 -18.10 11.62 0.39
CA ASP A 65 -16.96 12.38 -0.17
C ASP A 65 -15.69 12.33 0.70
N ARG A 66 -15.83 11.87 1.95
CA ARG A 66 -14.73 11.80 2.93
C ARG A 66 -14.40 10.40 3.40
N TRP A 67 -15.37 9.50 3.47
CA TRP A 67 -15.17 8.15 3.98
C TRP A 67 -15.16 7.11 2.88
N HIS A 68 -14.22 6.21 2.95
CA HIS A 68 -14.18 5.03 2.09
C HIS A 68 -13.86 3.76 2.88
N VAL A 69 -14.24 2.63 2.31
CA VAL A 69 -13.88 1.29 2.77
C VAL A 69 -13.47 0.45 1.57
N GLY A 70 -12.70 -0.59 1.78
CA GLY A 70 -12.26 -1.47 0.70
C GLY A 70 -11.75 -2.81 1.19
N ALA A 71 -11.47 -3.67 0.24
CA ALA A 71 -10.85 -4.96 0.45
C ALA A 71 -9.98 -5.30 -0.75
N ASP A 72 -8.84 -5.94 -0.49
CA ASP A 72 -7.90 -6.39 -1.51
C ASP A 72 -7.62 -7.89 -1.33
N ALA A 73 -7.35 -8.55 -2.44
CA ALA A 73 -6.89 -9.93 -2.46
C ALA A 73 -5.75 -10.09 -3.47
N GLN A 74 -4.69 -10.77 -3.06
CA GLN A 74 -3.52 -11.01 -3.91
C GLN A 74 -3.06 -12.45 -3.87
N LEU A 75 -2.55 -12.91 -5.01
CA LEU A 75 -1.88 -14.18 -5.19
C LEU A 75 -0.53 -13.97 -5.87
N GLN A 76 0.54 -14.51 -5.28
CA GLN A 76 1.89 -14.52 -5.86
C GLN A 76 2.36 -15.96 -6.06
N PHE A 77 2.47 -16.37 -7.30
CA PHE A 77 2.72 -17.77 -7.66
C PHE A 77 4.16 -18.23 -7.35
N GLY A 78 5.16 -17.44 -7.63
CA GLY A 78 6.57 -17.81 -7.37
C GLY A 78 6.92 -17.82 -5.88
N LYS A 79 6.35 -16.91 -5.11
CA LYS A 79 6.53 -16.83 -3.65
C LYS A 79 5.58 -17.74 -2.89
N GLN A 80 4.60 -18.36 -3.55
CA GLN A 80 3.51 -19.10 -2.93
C GLN A 80 2.88 -18.31 -1.75
N GLN A 81 2.63 -17.05 -2.01
CA GLN A 81 2.07 -16.11 -1.05
C GLN A 81 0.68 -15.69 -1.51
N TYR A 82 -0.24 -15.64 -0.57
CA TYR A 82 -1.52 -14.97 -0.77
C TYR A 82 -1.82 -14.06 0.40
N SER A 83 -2.53 -12.98 0.11
CA SER A 83 -2.97 -12.03 1.11
C SER A 83 -4.41 -11.60 0.87
N ILE A 84 -5.06 -11.25 1.95
CA ILE A 84 -6.36 -10.58 1.95
C ILE A 84 -6.24 -9.45 2.93
N ASP A 85 -6.78 -8.29 2.57
CA ASP A 85 -6.85 -7.17 3.49
C ASP A 85 -8.19 -6.45 3.46
N LEU A 86 -8.45 -5.78 4.57
CA LEU A 86 -9.56 -4.86 4.75
C LEU A 86 -9.01 -3.48 5.05
N GLN A 87 -9.66 -2.49 4.52
CA GLN A 87 -9.21 -1.12 4.59
C GLN A 87 -10.37 -0.15 4.68
N GLY A 88 -10.14 0.99 5.24
CA GLY A 88 -11.07 2.12 5.22
C GLY A 88 -10.32 3.41 5.55
N GLY A 89 -10.85 4.58 5.24
CA GLY A 89 -10.15 5.82 5.50
C GLY A 89 -11.01 7.06 5.48
N TYR A 90 -10.40 8.14 5.97
CA TYR A 90 -11.02 9.44 6.04
C TYR A 90 -10.18 10.49 5.33
N ARG A 91 -10.81 11.25 4.46
CA ARG A 91 -10.22 12.38 3.75
C ARG A 91 -10.63 13.69 4.41
N LEU A 92 -9.65 14.54 4.72
CA LEU A 92 -9.82 15.90 5.19
C LEU A 92 -9.25 16.87 4.15
N PRO A 93 -10.09 17.52 3.31
CA PRO A 93 -9.63 18.51 2.36
C PRO A 93 -9.21 19.79 3.11
N VAL A 94 -8.02 20.32 2.79
CA VAL A 94 -7.48 21.55 3.38
C VAL A 94 -6.90 22.44 2.27
N GLY A 95 -7.68 23.40 1.82
CA GLY A 95 -7.29 24.28 0.72
C GLY A 95 -7.04 23.52 -0.58
N TRP A 96 -5.80 23.57 -1.08
CA TRP A 96 -5.37 22.90 -2.30
C TRP A 96 -4.75 21.51 -2.06
N SER A 97 -4.76 21.04 -0.83
CA SER A 97 -4.23 19.74 -0.40
C SER A 97 -5.29 18.90 0.29
N ASP A 98 -5.03 17.61 0.40
CA ASP A 98 -5.84 16.66 1.12
C ASP A 98 -4.99 15.96 2.18
N PHE A 99 -5.57 15.73 3.36
CA PHE A 99 -5.05 14.78 4.34
C PHE A 99 -5.89 13.52 4.32
N TYR A 100 -5.23 12.38 4.28
CA TYR A 100 -5.85 11.07 4.40
C TYR A 100 -5.38 10.41 5.69
N PHE A 101 -6.31 9.86 6.41
CA PHE A 101 -6.05 9.08 7.61
C PHE A 101 -6.57 7.69 7.33
N ASP A 102 -5.72 6.73 7.43
CA ASP A 102 -5.95 5.43 6.87
C ASP A 102 -5.39 4.29 7.74
N GLY A 103 -6.08 3.15 7.93
CA GLY A 103 -5.60 1.91 8.57
C GLY A 103 -6.01 0.70 7.74
N LYS A 104 -5.23 -0.31 7.78
CA LYS A 104 -5.33 -1.53 7.01
C LYS A 104 -5.12 -2.72 7.94
N LEU A 105 -5.99 -3.71 7.83
CA LEU A 105 -5.80 -5.00 8.48
C LEU A 105 -5.55 -6.04 7.40
N MET A 106 -4.40 -6.66 7.43
CA MET A 106 -3.94 -7.58 6.41
C MET A 106 -3.63 -8.95 7.01
N TYR A 107 -4.02 -10.00 6.30
CA TYR A 107 -3.60 -11.36 6.56
C TYR A 107 -2.79 -11.86 5.39
N ASN A 108 -1.55 -12.30 5.67
CA ASN A 108 -0.65 -12.92 4.71
C ASN A 108 -0.41 -14.39 5.06
N ARG A 109 -0.41 -15.24 4.05
CA ARG A 109 0.03 -16.62 4.15
C ARG A 109 1.21 -16.85 3.22
N TYR A 110 2.33 -17.28 3.80
CA TYR A 110 3.56 -17.65 3.11
C TYR A 110 3.68 -19.17 3.13
N GLN A 111 3.22 -19.84 2.07
CA GLN A 111 3.20 -21.32 2.04
C GLN A 111 4.60 -21.93 2.10
N HIS A 112 5.56 -21.28 1.44
CA HIS A 112 6.93 -21.78 1.40
C HIS A 112 7.60 -21.86 2.79
N TRP A 113 7.19 -21.02 3.72
CA TRP A 113 7.74 -20.96 5.09
C TRP A 113 6.76 -21.42 6.16
N ASP A 114 5.61 -21.94 5.76
CA ASP A 114 4.51 -22.28 6.66
C ASP A 114 4.21 -21.19 7.68
N THR A 115 4.19 -19.96 7.22
CA THR A 115 4.06 -18.77 8.05
C THR A 115 2.76 -18.05 7.75
N ASN A 116 2.07 -17.64 8.81
CA ASN A 116 0.95 -16.70 8.74
C ASN A 116 1.39 -15.38 9.36
N GLU A 117 0.89 -14.29 8.81
CA GLU A 117 1.14 -12.95 9.31
C GLU A 117 -0.16 -12.19 9.39
N ILE A 118 -0.38 -11.51 10.50
CA ILE A 118 -1.44 -10.52 10.66
C ILE A 118 -0.78 -9.17 10.87
N THR A 119 -1.08 -8.23 10.00
CA THR A 119 -0.53 -6.88 10.07
C THR A 119 -1.65 -5.87 10.21
N ALA A 120 -1.55 -5.01 11.21
CA ALA A 120 -2.36 -3.80 11.32
C ALA A 120 -1.47 -2.59 11.03
N ASN A 121 -1.85 -1.78 10.06
CA ASN A 121 -1.14 -0.57 9.69
C ASN A 121 -2.04 0.65 9.84
N LEU A 122 -1.46 1.75 10.25
CA LEU A 122 -2.10 3.05 10.37
C LEU A 122 -1.22 4.10 9.74
N SER A 123 -1.83 5.02 9.04
CA SER A 123 -1.07 6.07 8.38
C SER A 123 -1.83 7.37 8.24
N ALA A 124 -1.07 8.45 8.15
CA ALA A 124 -1.52 9.74 7.70
C ALA A 124 -0.75 10.13 6.44
N THR A 125 -1.48 10.57 5.42
CA THR A 125 -0.91 11.04 4.15
C THR A 125 -1.34 12.47 3.92
N TRP A 126 -0.38 13.35 3.70
CA TRP A 126 -0.62 14.67 3.15
C TRP A 126 -0.36 14.62 1.65
N GLU A 127 -1.34 15.00 0.86
CA GLU A 127 -1.27 14.96 -0.59
C GLU A 127 -1.58 16.33 -1.19
N THR A 128 -0.73 16.75 -2.11
CA THR A 128 -0.90 17.94 -2.96
C THR A 128 -1.01 17.50 -4.42
N PRO A 129 -1.29 18.40 -5.37
CA PRO A 129 -1.28 18.05 -6.80
C PRO A 129 -0.01 17.37 -7.30
N TYR A 130 1.14 17.72 -6.75
CA TYR A 130 2.45 17.31 -7.26
C TYR A 130 3.27 16.48 -6.27
N TYR A 131 2.86 16.43 -5.02
CA TYR A 131 3.68 15.86 -3.95
C TYR A 131 2.81 15.13 -2.94
N PHE A 132 3.35 14.06 -2.35
CA PHE A 132 2.78 13.43 -1.17
C PHE A 132 3.83 13.16 -0.09
N LEU A 133 3.39 13.16 1.14
CA LEU A 133 4.13 12.69 2.31
C LEU A 133 3.22 11.78 3.12
N ARG A 134 3.68 10.58 3.41
CA ARG A 134 2.98 9.63 4.26
C ARG A 134 3.86 9.23 5.43
N VAL A 135 3.24 9.11 6.60
CA VAL A 135 3.82 8.54 7.81
C VAL A 135 2.83 7.57 8.43
N GLY A 136 3.33 6.56 9.11
CA GLY A 136 2.45 5.57 9.74
C GLY A 136 3.20 4.62 10.65
N GLU A 137 2.44 3.71 11.25
CA GLU A 137 2.94 2.66 12.11
C GLU A 137 2.29 1.33 11.74
N SER A 138 3.06 0.25 11.82
CA SER A 138 2.58 -1.10 11.61
C SER A 138 2.86 -1.96 12.83
N TYR A 139 1.88 -2.76 13.19
CA TYR A 139 1.99 -3.83 14.17
C TYR A 139 1.89 -5.15 13.42
N ILE A 140 2.89 -6.02 13.56
CA ILE A 140 3.01 -7.26 12.82
C ILE A 140 3.05 -8.41 13.81
N HIS A 141 2.19 -9.40 13.60
CA HIS A 141 2.20 -10.64 14.34
C HIS A 141 2.42 -11.82 13.39
N TYR A 142 3.52 -12.54 13.61
CA TYR A 142 3.86 -13.74 12.86
C TYR A 142 3.50 -15.00 13.62
N HIS A 143 3.02 -16.00 12.91
CA HIS A 143 2.87 -17.35 13.41
C HIS A 143 3.68 -18.30 12.52
N ILE A 144 4.83 -18.75 13.03
CA ILE A 144 5.80 -19.58 12.33
C ILE A 144 5.88 -20.93 13.03
N LEU A 145 5.58 -22.04 12.36
CA LEU A 145 5.80 -23.42 12.84
C LEU A 145 5.36 -23.66 14.30
N ASN A 146 4.19 -23.19 14.71
CA ASN A 146 3.66 -23.25 16.09
C ASN A 146 4.27 -22.25 17.09
N PHE A 147 5.13 -21.33 16.66
CA PHE A 147 5.63 -20.26 17.49
C PHE A 147 5.01 -18.92 17.04
N GLY A 148 4.38 -18.23 17.99
CA GLY A 148 3.95 -16.86 17.78
C GLY A 148 5.09 -15.90 18.11
N THR A 149 5.39 -14.98 17.22
CA THR A 149 6.28 -13.85 17.48
C THR A 149 5.61 -12.56 17.05
N THR A 150 5.91 -11.50 17.77
CA THR A 150 5.33 -10.19 17.52
C THR A 150 6.46 -9.19 17.35
N GLU A 151 6.44 -8.48 16.24
CA GLU A 151 7.32 -7.34 16.08
C GLU A 151 6.70 -6.11 16.72
N PRO A 152 7.47 -5.33 17.45
CA PRO A 152 7.01 -4.06 17.98
C PRO A 152 6.67 -3.11 16.83
N LEU A 153 5.95 -2.04 17.16
CA LEU A 153 5.53 -1.02 16.22
C LEU A 153 6.67 -0.62 15.26
N THR A 154 6.39 -0.79 13.98
CA THR A 154 7.30 -0.44 12.90
C THR A 154 6.87 0.87 12.28
N PHE A 155 7.75 1.87 12.31
CA PHE A 155 7.49 3.15 11.65
C PHE A 155 7.54 2.99 10.13
N THR A 156 6.50 3.49 9.46
CA THR A 156 6.40 3.50 8.00
C THR A 156 6.40 4.94 7.48
N PHE A 157 7.08 5.18 6.38
CA PHE A 157 7.08 6.47 5.71
C PHE A 157 7.14 6.31 4.20
N GLY A 158 6.63 7.30 3.49
CA GLY A 158 6.72 7.38 2.04
C GLY A 158 6.59 8.82 1.57
N THR A 159 7.26 9.12 0.49
CA THR A 159 7.19 10.43 -0.17
C THR A 159 7.36 10.27 -1.67
N GLY A 160 6.79 11.17 -2.44
CA GLY A 160 6.97 11.16 -3.89
C GLY A 160 6.54 12.45 -4.53
N VAL A 161 7.02 12.64 -5.75
CA VAL A 161 6.74 13.79 -6.60
C VAL A 161 6.19 13.34 -7.93
N SER A 162 5.35 14.16 -8.53
CA SER A 162 4.73 13.91 -9.82
C SER A 162 5.07 15.03 -10.79
N ILE A 163 5.30 14.70 -12.05
CA ILE A 163 5.64 15.68 -13.10
C ILE A 163 4.44 16.53 -13.55
N ARG A 164 3.23 16.07 -13.26
CA ARG A 164 1.96 16.75 -13.54
C ARG A 164 1.03 16.69 -12.33
N PRO A 165 -0.02 17.51 -12.26
CA PRO A 165 -1.06 17.35 -11.25
C PRO A 165 -1.65 15.95 -11.27
N ARG A 166 -1.84 15.34 -10.09
CA ARG A 166 -2.30 13.96 -9.94
C ARG A 166 -3.73 13.68 -10.43
N TRP A 167 -4.49 14.70 -10.77
CA TRP A 167 -5.84 14.57 -11.36
C TRP A 167 -5.90 14.74 -12.87
N GLU A 168 -4.76 14.94 -13.51
CA GLU A 168 -4.71 15.06 -14.96
C GLU A 168 -4.95 13.72 -15.68
N SER A 169 -5.11 13.77 -17.00
CA SER A 169 -5.40 12.59 -17.81
C SER A 169 -4.28 11.53 -17.80
N TRP A 170 -3.06 11.94 -17.53
CA TRP A 170 -1.91 11.05 -17.31
C TRP A 170 -0.91 11.69 -16.37
N ASN A 171 -0.11 10.87 -15.71
CA ASN A 171 0.95 11.31 -14.83
C ASN A 171 2.07 10.27 -14.75
N ILE A 172 3.26 10.74 -14.40
CA ILE A 172 4.40 9.92 -14.00
C ILE A 172 4.93 10.51 -12.70
N GLY A 173 5.22 9.64 -11.75
CA GLY A 173 5.77 10.01 -10.45
C GLY A 173 7.02 9.22 -10.11
N ILE A 174 7.78 9.76 -9.17
CA ILE A 174 8.90 9.09 -8.51
C ILE A 174 8.58 9.07 -7.03
N TYR A 175 8.82 7.92 -6.37
CA TYR A 175 8.57 7.79 -4.95
C TYR A 175 9.71 7.07 -4.21
N PHE A 176 9.75 7.31 -2.89
CA PHE A 176 10.57 6.62 -1.90
C PHE A 176 9.69 6.21 -0.75
N ARG A 177 9.81 4.95 -0.27
CA ARG A 177 9.03 4.43 0.85
C ARG A 177 9.77 3.27 1.51
N ASN A 178 9.51 2.98 2.80
CA ASN A 178 10.04 1.82 3.51
C ASN A 178 9.02 0.69 3.68
N TYR A 179 7.98 0.69 2.90
CA TYR A 179 6.93 -0.33 2.88
C TYR A 179 6.57 -0.65 1.43
N ASP A 180 5.99 -1.80 1.21
CA ASP A 180 5.21 -2.13 0.01
C ASP A 180 3.82 -2.63 0.44
N ASP A 181 3.04 -3.13 -0.51
CA ASP A 181 1.68 -3.58 -0.23
C ASP A 181 1.62 -4.80 0.71
N PHE A 182 2.74 -5.49 0.92
CA PHE A 182 2.83 -6.76 1.64
C PHE A 182 3.92 -6.81 2.70
N TYR A 183 4.83 -5.85 2.71
CA TYR A 183 5.93 -5.81 3.65
C TYR A 183 6.03 -4.44 4.29
N PHE A 184 5.92 -4.40 5.60
CA PHE A 184 6.22 -3.23 6.40
C PHE A 184 7.58 -3.46 7.06
N GLU A 185 8.64 -3.44 6.25
CA GLU A 185 9.99 -3.68 6.73
C GLU A 185 10.61 -2.41 7.29
N ASN A 186 11.27 -2.54 8.43
CA ASN A 186 12.10 -1.50 9.00
C ASN A 186 13.27 -1.19 8.09
N TRP A 187 13.42 0.08 7.69
CA TRP A 187 14.64 0.66 7.09
C TRP A 187 15.01 0.23 5.66
N ASN A 188 14.29 -0.66 5.06
CA ASN A 188 14.51 -0.99 3.64
C ASN A 188 13.77 0.02 2.75
N ILE A 189 14.53 1.01 2.27
CA ILE A 189 13.96 2.05 1.42
C ILE A 189 13.77 1.51 0.00
N ASN A 190 12.51 1.48 -0.43
CA ASN A 190 12.12 1.23 -1.80
C ASN A 190 12.10 2.55 -2.55
N TRP A 191 12.51 2.55 -3.79
CA TRP A 191 12.28 3.65 -4.69
C TRP A 191 11.70 3.14 -6.01
N GLY A 192 10.90 3.95 -6.64
CA GLY A 192 10.24 3.51 -7.85
C GLY A 192 9.67 4.64 -8.67
N LEU A 193 9.14 4.20 -9.79
CA LEU A 193 8.37 5.02 -10.72
C LEU A 193 6.94 4.54 -10.72
N ASP A 194 6.04 5.45 -10.80
CA ASP A 194 4.64 5.18 -11.02
C ASP A 194 4.11 5.95 -12.22
N PHE A 195 3.08 5.42 -12.87
CA PHE A 195 2.40 6.12 -13.96
C PHE A 195 0.93 5.75 -14.00
N TYR A 196 0.12 6.65 -14.52
CA TYR A 196 -1.23 6.33 -14.96
C TYR A 196 -1.62 7.08 -16.23
N ALA A 197 -2.63 6.55 -16.93
CA ALA A 197 -3.27 7.21 -18.05
C ALA A 197 -4.79 6.94 -18.03
N THR A 198 -5.59 7.98 -18.23
CA THR A 198 -7.04 7.88 -18.35
C THR A 198 -7.39 7.37 -19.73
N LEU A 199 -8.03 6.20 -19.81
CA LEU A 199 -8.49 5.60 -21.06
C LEU A 199 -9.90 6.06 -21.43
N SER A 200 -10.74 6.28 -20.43
CA SER A 200 -12.10 6.80 -20.57
C SER A 200 -12.54 7.48 -19.26
N SER A 201 -13.75 8.03 -19.22
CA SER A 201 -14.31 8.58 -17.98
C SER A 201 -14.41 7.57 -16.84
N ARG A 202 -14.43 6.27 -17.13
CA ARG A 202 -14.55 5.19 -16.15
C ARG A 202 -13.33 4.29 -16.01
N MET A 203 -12.35 4.42 -16.91
CA MET A 203 -11.20 3.52 -16.94
C MET A 203 -9.88 4.27 -16.91
N LYS A 204 -8.97 3.80 -16.07
CA LYS A 204 -7.58 4.25 -16.03
C LYS A 204 -6.65 3.05 -16.10
N LEU A 205 -5.62 3.17 -16.93
CA LEU A 205 -4.46 2.29 -16.91
C LEU A 205 -3.47 2.86 -15.88
N PHE A 206 -2.83 2.00 -15.13
CA PHE A 206 -1.75 2.41 -14.23
C PHE A 206 -0.69 1.33 -14.13
N GLY A 207 0.50 1.74 -13.71
CA GLY A 207 1.59 0.83 -13.48
C GLY A 207 2.60 1.40 -12.50
N GLU A 208 3.40 0.50 -11.96
CA GLU A 208 4.44 0.79 -10.99
C GLU A 208 5.67 -0.05 -11.30
N PHE A 209 6.84 0.54 -11.15
CA PHE A 209 8.11 -0.16 -11.13
C PHE A 209 8.85 0.19 -9.84
N ASN A 210 9.29 -0.82 -9.12
CA ASN A 210 9.89 -0.68 -7.81
C ASN A 210 11.24 -1.39 -7.75
N VAL A 211 12.18 -0.77 -7.06
CA VAL A 211 13.49 -1.33 -6.73
C VAL A 211 13.70 -1.24 -5.23
N ARG A 212 14.04 -2.36 -4.62
CA ARG A 212 14.30 -2.48 -3.19
C ARG A 212 15.67 -3.12 -2.95
N PRO A 213 16.53 -2.56 -2.08
CA PRO A 213 17.71 -3.25 -1.60
C PRO A 213 17.31 -4.51 -0.83
N ALA A 214 17.94 -5.63 -1.09
CA ALA A 214 17.73 -6.85 -0.33
C ALA A 214 18.77 -6.95 0.80
N GLY A 215 18.31 -7.08 2.02
CA GLY A 215 19.15 -7.20 3.20
C GLY A 215 19.11 -5.97 4.12
N SER A 216 19.76 -6.06 5.27
CA SER A 216 19.81 -4.95 6.21
C SER A 216 20.75 -3.84 5.70
N ILE A 217 20.51 -2.61 6.13
CA ILE A 217 21.36 -1.44 5.81
C ILE A 217 22.83 -1.65 6.19
N SER A 218 23.09 -2.46 7.23
CA SER A 218 24.46 -2.78 7.68
C SER A 218 25.21 -3.72 6.73
N GLN A 219 24.50 -4.45 5.91
CA GLN A 219 25.08 -5.26 4.85
C GLN A 219 24.79 -4.52 3.54
N LEU A 220 25.66 -3.62 3.14
CA LEU A 220 25.56 -2.93 1.84
C LEU A 220 25.10 -3.94 0.79
N ALA A 221 23.80 -3.90 0.49
CA ALA A 221 23.13 -4.96 -0.22
C ALA A 221 23.74 -5.06 -1.63
N SER A 222 24.49 -6.08 -1.84
CA SER A 222 25.00 -6.44 -3.17
C SER A 222 23.87 -6.94 -4.09
N LYS A 223 22.65 -7.05 -3.60
CA LYS A 223 21.48 -7.58 -4.31
C LYS A 223 20.30 -6.63 -4.19
N TYR A 224 19.55 -6.52 -5.28
CA TYR A 224 18.33 -5.75 -5.36
C TYR A 224 17.18 -6.65 -5.74
N GLU A 225 16.03 -6.39 -5.14
CA GLU A 225 14.75 -6.91 -5.61
C GLU A 225 14.13 -5.88 -6.55
N THR A 226 13.51 -6.37 -7.60
CA THR A 226 12.77 -5.53 -8.55
C THR A 226 11.37 -6.07 -8.72
N SER A 227 10.40 -5.18 -8.79
CA SER A 227 9.02 -5.56 -9.07
C SER A 227 8.37 -4.56 -10.02
N GLY A 228 7.38 -5.03 -10.76
CA GLY A 228 6.53 -4.20 -11.59
C GLY A 228 5.09 -4.65 -11.47
N LYS A 229 4.19 -3.67 -11.53
CA LYS A 229 2.74 -3.86 -11.58
C LYS A 229 2.18 -3.15 -12.78
N LEU A 230 1.19 -3.76 -13.41
CA LEU A 230 0.40 -3.14 -14.48
C LEU A 230 -1.06 -3.51 -14.28
N GLY A 231 -1.94 -2.54 -14.33
CA GLY A 231 -3.34 -2.78 -14.04
C GLY A 231 -4.31 -1.75 -14.59
N ILE A 232 -5.58 -2.05 -14.36
CA ILE A 232 -6.70 -1.21 -14.77
C ILE A 232 -7.53 -0.89 -13.54
N LYS A 233 -7.91 0.38 -13.42
CA LYS A 233 -8.93 0.88 -12.50
C LYS A 233 -10.21 1.11 -13.28
N TYR A 234 -11.32 0.60 -12.76
CA TYR A 234 -12.67 0.87 -13.26
C TYR A 234 -13.51 1.52 -12.16
N VAL A 235 -14.27 2.56 -12.51
CA VAL A 235 -15.14 3.31 -11.56
C VAL A 235 -16.59 3.36 -12.05
N TRP A 236 -17.56 3.28 -11.09
CA TRP A 236 -19.02 3.37 -11.39
C TRP A 236 -19.85 3.86 -10.21
#